data_28eb98b052fb1edb84799877204fd4ad
#
_entry.id   28eb98b052fb1edb84799877204fd4ad
#
_cell.length_a   1.000
_cell.length_b   1.000
_cell.length_c   1.000
_cell.angle_alpha   90.00
_cell.angle_beta   90.00
_cell.angle_gamma   90.00
#
_symmetry.space_group_name_H-M   'P 1'
#
loop_
_entity.id
_entity.type
_entity.pdbx_description
1 polymer ?
#
loop_
_entity_poly.entity_id
_entity_poly.type
_entity_poly.pdbx_seq_one_letter_code
_entity_poly.pdbx_strand_id
1 'polypeptide(L)'
;MIEWSLDDIDAVAAALRDGHVVVVPTDTVYGVAAPLDNPTAVAKLFTVKRRPTTVALPVVLSDFSDLANMAVTVSDRAQRVAAQLWPGALTLVLPCDPSLAQRVGGVDTLGVRVPDDDALRALVRLTGPLAVTSANEHGEPPCTSPDDVHRAFDGRDEVAGLWIGGLRNGVVSTVVRLGDQS
;
A
#
# COMPACT_ATOMS: atom_id res chain seq x y z
N MET A 1 -3.92 -16.58 -11.90
CA MET A 1 -4.29 -15.41 -11.09
C MET A 1 -5.76 -15.09 -11.32
N ILE A 2 -6.58 -14.90 -10.27
CA ILE A 2 -7.98 -14.50 -10.38
C ILE A 2 -8.06 -13.05 -10.84
N GLU A 3 -9.06 -12.70 -11.67
CA GLU A 3 -9.34 -11.33 -12.05
C GLU A 3 -10.65 -10.87 -11.41
N TRP A 4 -10.63 -9.68 -10.81
CA TRP A 4 -11.79 -9.00 -10.25
C TRP A 4 -11.99 -7.65 -10.94
N SER A 5 -13.23 -7.34 -11.30
CA SER A 5 -13.65 -6.01 -11.73
C SER A 5 -13.74 -5.05 -10.54
N LEU A 6 -13.90 -3.75 -10.78
CA LEU A 6 -14.10 -2.79 -9.69
C LEU A 6 -15.36 -3.05 -8.86
N ASP A 7 -16.37 -3.71 -9.45
CA ASP A 7 -17.62 -4.06 -8.76
C ASP A 7 -17.44 -5.24 -7.78
N ASP A 8 -16.34 -6.00 -7.90
CA ASP A 8 -16.07 -7.18 -7.06
C ASP A 8 -15.34 -6.83 -5.74
N ILE A 9 -15.50 -5.61 -5.22
CA ILE A 9 -14.79 -5.10 -4.05
C ILE A 9 -14.91 -5.99 -2.82
N ASP A 10 -16.09 -6.60 -2.61
CA ASP A 10 -16.33 -7.51 -1.48
C ASP A 10 -15.51 -8.81 -1.59
N ALA A 11 -15.36 -9.34 -2.81
CA ALA A 11 -14.53 -10.52 -3.07
C ALA A 11 -13.05 -10.22 -2.86
N VAL A 12 -12.57 -9.05 -3.30
CA VAL A 12 -11.21 -8.55 -3.05
C VAL A 12 -10.95 -8.36 -1.57
N ALA A 13 -11.90 -7.74 -0.86
CA ALA A 13 -11.81 -7.54 0.59
C ALA A 13 -11.78 -8.86 1.35
N ALA A 14 -12.59 -9.86 0.93
CA ALA A 14 -12.58 -11.20 1.51
C ALA A 14 -11.21 -11.87 1.31
N ALA A 15 -10.67 -11.86 0.09
CA ALA A 15 -9.36 -12.43 -0.20
C ALA A 15 -8.24 -11.81 0.67
N LEU A 16 -8.26 -10.47 0.84
CA LEU A 16 -7.30 -9.78 1.71
C LEU A 16 -7.47 -10.20 3.18
N ARG A 17 -8.70 -10.23 3.72
CA ARG A 17 -8.97 -10.65 5.11
C ARG A 17 -8.52 -12.10 5.36
N ASP A 18 -8.62 -12.96 4.36
CA ASP A 18 -8.13 -14.34 4.43
C ASP A 18 -6.59 -14.44 4.37
N GLY A 19 -5.89 -13.30 4.30
CA GLY A 19 -4.42 -13.22 4.30
C GLY A 19 -3.80 -13.51 2.94
N HIS A 20 -4.56 -13.34 1.87
CA HIS A 20 -4.02 -13.38 0.51
C HIS A 20 -3.39 -12.04 0.13
N VAL A 21 -2.46 -12.10 -0.81
CA VAL A 21 -1.85 -10.93 -1.45
C VAL A 21 -2.60 -10.68 -2.76
N VAL A 22 -3.00 -9.44 -2.98
CA VAL A 22 -3.78 -9.02 -4.15
C VAL A 22 -3.07 -7.86 -4.85
N VAL A 23 -3.06 -7.85 -6.18
CA VAL A 23 -2.66 -6.66 -6.94
C VAL A 23 -3.85 -5.73 -7.07
N VAL A 24 -3.66 -4.48 -6.65
CA VAL A 24 -4.71 -3.44 -6.62
C VAL A 24 -4.29 -2.23 -7.45
N PRO A 25 -5.23 -1.55 -8.11
CA PRO A 25 -4.97 -0.26 -8.74
C PRO A 25 -4.79 0.83 -7.67
N THR A 26 -3.93 1.82 -7.95
CA THR A 26 -3.85 3.05 -7.16
C THR A 26 -3.95 4.26 -8.09
N ASP A 27 -4.01 5.47 -7.58
CA ASP A 27 -3.97 6.70 -8.38
C ASP A 27 -2.63 6.90 -9.14
N THR A 28 -1.61 6.11 -8.84
CA THR A 28 -0.26 6.25 -9.43
C THR A 28 0.12 5.06 -10.32
N VAL A 29 0.27 3.89 -9.73
CA VAL A 29 0.67 2.62 -10.39
C VAL A 29 -0.15 1.47 -9.80
N TYR A 30 -0.06 0.27 -10.34
CA TYR A 30 -0.56 -0.91 -9.63
C TYR A 30 0.33 -1.23 -8.43
N GLY A 31 -0.29 -1.66 -7.34
CA GLY A 31 0.38 -2.06 -6.11
C GLY A 31 0.06 -3.50 -5.71
N VAL A 32 1.01 -4.16 -5.06
CA VAL A 32 0.78 -5.44 -4.39
C VAL A 32 0.42 -5.13 -2.95
N ALA A 33 -0.73 -5.61 -2.48
CA ALA A 33 -1.34 -5.26 -1.20
C ALA A 33 -1.50 -6.47 -0.28
N ALA A 34 -1.34 -6.24 1.02
CA ALA A 34 -1.64 -7.19 2.09
C ALA A 34 -2.19 -6.45 3.32
N PRO A 35 -3.06 -7.07 4.15
CA PRO A 35 -3.53 -6.47 5.39
C PRO A 35 -2.38 -6.21 6.36
N LEU A 36 -2.32 -4.98 6.90
CA LEU A 36 -1.25 -4.56 7.82
C LEU A 36 -1.27 -5.36 9.14
N ASP A 37 -2.43 -5.80 9.57
CA ASP A 37 -2.64 -6.58 10.80
C ASP A 37 -2.34 -8.08 10.64
N ASN A 38 -2.01 -8.53 9.41
CA ASN A 38 -1.63 -9.92 9.12
C ASN A 38 -0.13 -10.02 8.79
N PRO A 39 0.75 -10.29 9.76
CA PRO A 39 2.20 -10.36 9.55
C PRO A 39 2.62 -11.40 8.51
N THR A 40 1.88 -12.52 8.40
CA THR A 40 2.14 -13.56 7.41
C THR A 40 1.86 -13.08 6.00
N ALA A 41 0.77 -12.33 5.80
CA ALA A 41 0.44 -11.73 4.51
C ALA A 41 1.45 -10.63 4.13
N VAL A 42 1.86 -9.78 5.09
CA VAL A 42 2.88 -8.75 4.86
C VAL A 42 4.23 -9.38 4.50
N ALA A 43 4.63 -10.49 5.14
CA ALA A 43 5.87 -11.19 4.80
C ALA A 43 5.87 -11.69 3.34
N LYS A 44 4.71 -12.11 2.81
CA LYS A 44 4.58 -12.52 1.40
C LYS A 44 4.92 -11.36 0.43
N LEU A 45 4.65 -10.09 0.79
CA LEU A 45 5.00 -8.95 -0.07
C LEU A 45 6.51 -8.86 -0.34
N PHE A 46 7.34 -9.14 0.67
CA PHE A 46 8.79 -9.17 0.49
C PHE A 46 9.22 -10.32 -0.44
N THR A 47 8.59 -11.48 -0.33
CA THR A 47 8.83 -12.63 -1.21
C THR A 47 8.42 -12.33 -2.64
N VAL A 48 7.20 -11.83 -2.85
CA VAL A 48 6.65 -11.46 -4.18
C VAL A 48 7.55 -10.45 -4.88
N LYS A 49 8.09 -9.49 -4.15
CA LYS A 49 8.97 -8.44 -4.67
C LYS A 49 10.43 -8.88 -4.81
N ARG A 50 10.83 -10.02 -4.26
CA ARG A 50 12.26 -10.37 -4.05
C ARG A 50 13.03 -9.22 -3.40
N ARG A 51 12.35 -8.51 -2.45
CA ARG A 51 12.85 -7.29 -1.82
C ARG A 51 13.51 -7.64 -0.49
N PRO A 52 14.66 -7.02 -0.16
CA PRO A 52 15.24 -7.13 1.18
C PRO A 52 14.23 -6.65 2.24
N THR A 53 14.10 -7.40 3.34
CA THR A 53 13.20 -7.07 4.45
C THR A 53 13.60 -5.79 5.20
N THR A 54 14.76 -5.23 4.91
CA THR A 54 15.27 -3.97 5.46
C THR A 54 14.74 -2.71 4.75
N VAL A 55 13.99 -2.87 3.67
CA VAL A 55 13.39 -1.74 2.93
C VAL A 55 11.91 -1.69 3.27
N ALA A 56 11.52 -0.80 4.18
CA ALA A 56 10.17 -0.69 4.71
C ALA A 56 9.11 -0.52 3.61
N LEU A 57 7.95 -1.16 3.81
CA LEU A 57 6.78 -1.03 2.95
C LEU A 57 5.92 0.15 3.43
N PRO A 58 5.40 0.99 2.54
CA PRO A 58 4.42 2.01 2.91
C PRO A 58 3.05 1.38 3.22
N VAL A 59 2.26 2.11 3.99
CA VAL A 59 0.89 1.74 4.38
C VAL A 59 -0.09 2.71 3.75
N VAL A 60 -1.13 2.16 3.13
CA VAL A 60 -2.25 2.90 2.54
C VAL A 60 -3.41 2.95 3.52
N LEU A 61 -3.94 4.14 3.69
CA LEU A 61 -5.06 4.49 4.57
C LEU A 61 -6.28 4.89 3.74
N SER A 62 -7.47 4.79 4.29
CA SER A 62 -8.70 5.28 3.66
C SER A 62 -8.89 6.79 3.84
N ASP A 63 -8.42 7.30 4.98
CA ASP A 63 -8.56 8.69 5.40
C ASP A 63 -7.47 9.07 6.42
N PHE A 64 -7.24 10.38 6.62
CA PHE A 64 -6.32 10.89 7.64
C PHE A 64 -6.70 10.44 9.06
N SER A 65 -8.00 10.32 9.34
CA SER A 65 -8.50 9.89 10.64
C SER A 65 -8.09 8.48 11.05
N ASP A 66 -7.71 7.61 10.09
CA ASP A 66 -7.21 6.26 10.39
C ASP A 66 -5.96 6.29 11.27
N LEU A 67 -5.16 7.37 11.18
CA LEU A 67 -3.95 7.56 11.99
C LEU A 67 -4.25 7.59 13.50
N ALA A 68 -5.44 8.02 13.90
CA ALA A 68 -5.83 8.07 15.32
C ALA A 68 -5.88 6.68 15.99
N ASN A 69 -6.06 5.63 15.19
CA ASN A 69 -6.11 4.25 15.64
C ASN A 69 -4.78 3.50 15.44
N MET A 70 -3.76 4.21 14.98
CA MET A 70 -2.42 3.65 14.74
C MET A 70 -1.44 4.21 15.76
N ALA A 71 -0.44 3.41 16.13
CA ALA A 71 0.62 3.83 17.05
C ALA A 71 1.67 4.71 16.35
N VAL A 72 1.22 5.83 15.74
CA VAL A 72 2.03 6.82 15.04
C VAL A 72 1.99 8.19 15.73
N THR A 73 3.08 8.95 15.62
CA THR A 73 3.15 10.33 16.09
C THR A 73 2.99 11.29 14.92
N VAL A 74 1.97 12.13 14.95
CA VAL A 74 1.68 13.12 13.90
C VAL A 74 1.99 14.52 14.45
N SER A 75 3.03 15.16 13.92
CA SER A 75 3.32 16.58 14.27
C SER A 75 2.33 17.52 13.58
N ASP A 76 2.18 18.74 14.12
CA ASP A 76 1.35 19.78 13.50
C ASP A 76 1.77 20.09 12.06
N ARG A 77 3.07 19.99 11.76
CA ARG A 77 3.57 20.15 10.40
C ARG A 77 3.11 19.02 9.49
N ALA A 78 3.19 17.78 9.95
CA ALA A 78 2.71 16.62 9.19
C ALA A 78 1.20 16.71 8.92
N GLN A 79 0.44 17.14 9.93
CA GLN A 79 -1.00 17.36 9.79
C GLN A 79 -1.33 18.42 8.73
N ARG A 80 -0.64 19.57 8.74
CA ARG A 80 -0.84 20.62 7.73
C ARG A 80 -0.49 20.16 6.33
N VAL A 81 0.61 19.41 6.17
CA VAL A 81 1.03 18.86 4.85
C VAL A 81 0.02 17.85 4.36
N ALA A 82 -0.41 16.92 5.22
CA ALA A 82 -1.44 15.95 4.90
C ALA A 82 -2.76 16.62 4.47
N ALA A 83 -3.21 17.63 5.22
CA ALA A 83 -4.46 18.35 4.91
C ALA A 83 -4.45 19.06 3.53
N GLN A 84 -3.27 19.37 3.00
CA GLN A 84 -3.13 20.04 1.70
C GLN A 84 -2.92 19.04 0.54
N LEU A 85 -2.34 17.87 0.81
CA LEU A 85 -1.83 16.97 -0.23
C LEU A 85 -2.45 15.57 -0.21
N TRP A 86 -3.30 15.26 0.76
CA TRP A 86 -4.09 14.05 0.81
C TRP A 86 -5.58 14.35 0.62
N PRO A 87 -6.27 13.49 -0.14
CA PRO A 87 -5.79 12.33 -0.89
C PRO A 87 -4.82 12.72 -2.02
N GLY A 88 -3.79 11.88 -2.27
CA GLY A 88 -2.84 12.17 -3.34
C GLY A 88 -1.55 11.32 -3.35
N ALA A 89 -0.65 11.69 -4.27
CA ALA A 89 0.60 10.98 -4.51
C ALA A 89 1.72 11.34 -3.53
N LEU A 90 1.40 11.54 -2.24
CA LEU A 90 2.35 11.82 -1.18
C LEU A 90 2.37 10.72 -0.13
N THR A 91 3.54 10.15 0.13
CA THR A 91 3.81 9.27 1.27
C THR A 91 4.58 10.03 2.34
N LEU A 92 3.98 10.18 3.53
CA LEU A 92 4.62 10.81 4.70
C LEU A 92 5.27 9.73 5.55
N VAL A 93 6.54 9.94 5.93
CA VAL A 93 7.25 9.10 6.89
C VAL A 93 7.05 9.70 8.28
N LEU A 94 6.31 8.97 9.13
CA LEU A 94 5.95 9.40 10.49
C LEU A 94 6.66 8.53 11.54
N PRO A 95 7.09 9.08 12.66
CA PRO A 95 7.52 8.29 13.82
C PRO A 95 6.39 7.38 14.29
N CYS A 96 6.71 6.14 14.67
CA CYS A 96 5.73 5.20 15.18
C CYS A 96 6.34 4.25 16.21
N ASP A 97 5.48 3.49 16.88
CA ASP A 97 5.92 2.41 17.75
C ASP A 97 6.76 1.39 16.95
N PRO A 98 7.92 0.95 17.48
CA PRO A 98 8.78 -0.01 16.81
C PRO A 98 8.08 -1.32 16.42
N SER A 99 7.09 -1.78 17.22
CA SER A 99 6.34 -3.00 16.91
C SER A 99 5.48 -2.84 15.63
N LEU A 100 4.97 -1.63 15.37
CA LEU A 100 4.25 -1.31 14.15
C LEU A 100 5.22 -1.20 12.96
N ALA A 101 6.35 -0.50 13.14
CA ALA A 101 7.36 -0.36 12.09
C ALA A 101 7.91 -1.72 11.63
N GLN A 102 8.20 -2.62 12.57
CA GLN A 102 8.75 -3.95 12.28
C GLN A 102 7.82 -4.81 11.41
N ARG A 103 6.49 -4.61 11.50
CA ARG A 103 5.53 -5.34 10.63
C ARG A 103 5.81 -5.13 9.15
N VAL A 104 6.29 -3.95 8.78
CA VAL A 104 6.56 -3.57 7.39
C VAL A 104 8.04 -3.44 7.06
N GLY A 105 8.92 -3.97 7.90
CA GLY A 105 10.39 -3.94 7.68
C GLY A 105 11.04 -2.60 8.07
N GLY A 106 10.35 -1.75 8.84
CA GLY A 106 10.90 -0.52 9.42
C GLY A 106 11.51 -0.73 10.80
N VAL A 107 12.01 0.35 11.43
CA VAL A 107 12.61 0.35 12.77
C VAL A 107 11.73 1.14 13.75
N ASP A 108 11.50 2.41 13.48
CA ASP A 108 10.81 3.38 14.34
C ASP A 108 9.95 4.39 13.56
N THR A 109 9.80 4.16 12.26
CA THR A 109 9.02 5.03 11.37
C THR A 109 8.17 4.21 10.42
N LEU A 110 7.05 4.80 9.98
CA LEU A 110 6.11 4.23 9.04
C LEU A 110 5.85 5.23 7.91
N GLY A 111 5.99 4.78 6.66
CA GLY A 111 5.50 5.52 5.50
C GLY A 111 3.99 5.33 5.36
N VAL A 112 3.22 6.42 5.38
CA VAL A 112 1.74 6.36 5.27
C VAL A 112 1.25 7.23 4.12
N ARG A 113 0.15 6.83 3.48
CA ARG A 113 -0.45 7.55 2.36
C ARG A 113 -1.96 7.36 2.34
N VAL A 114 -2.68 8.44 2.01
CA VAL A 114 -4.09 8.39 1.59
C VAL A 114 -4.12 8.62 0.07
N PRO A 115 -4.41 7.58 -0.74
CA PRO A 115 -4.37 7.68 -2.21
C PRO A 115 -5.57 8.45 -2.76
N ASP A 116 -5.40 9.12 -3.89
CA ASP A 116 -6.49 9.76 -4.63
C ASP A 116 -7.17 8.74 -5.58
N ASP A 117 -7.63 7.65 -4.99
CA ASP A 117 -8.38 6.58 -5.66
C ASP A 117 -9.53 6.15 -4.75
N ASP A 118 -10.77 6.50 -5.12
CA ASP A 118 -11.95 6.26 -4.30
C ASP A 118 -12.23 4.77 -4.09
N ALA A 119 -11.96 3.95 -5.11
CA ALA A 119 -12.17 2.51 -5.03
C ALA A 119 -11.19 1.87 -4.03
N LEU A 120 -9.91 2.26 -4.10
CA LEU A 120 -8.91 1.76 -3.16
C LEU A 120 -9.20 2.23 -1.72
N ARG A 121 -9.61 3.49 -1.52
CA ARG A 121 -10.03 3.96 -0.19
C ARG A 121 -11.25 3.21 0.33
N ALA A 122 -12.22 2.89 -0.54
CA ALA A 122 -13.36 2.07 -0.16
C ALA A 122 -12.92 0.66 0.26
N LEU A 123 -11.99 0.04 -0.46
CA LEU A 123 -11.41 -1.25 -0.08
C LEU A 123 -10.73 -1.19 1.28
N VAL A 124 -9.92 -0.15 1.54
CA VAL A 124 -9.24 0.04 2.83
C VAL A 124 -10.23 0.23 3.98
N ARG A 125 -11.39 0.88 3.76
CA ARG A 125 -12.46 0.94 4.79
C ARG A 125 -13.02 -0.43 5.14
N LEU A 126 -13.05 -1.36 4.19
CA LEU A 126 -13.54 -2.73 4.41
C LEU A 126 -12.50 -3.63 5.07
N THR A 127 -11.22 -3.42 4.80
CA THR A 127 -10.14 -4.33 5.22
C THR A 127 -9.30 -3.81 6.38
N GLY A 128 -9.38 -2.51 6.70
CA GLY A 128 -8.38 -1.80 7.48
C GLY A 128 -7.15 -1.41 6.64
N PRO A 129 -6.14 -0.77 7.26
CA PRO A 129 -4.92 -0.34 6.58
C PRO A 129 -4.20 -1.47 5.85
N LEU A 130 -3.70 -1.18 4.65
CA LEU A 130 -2.99 -2.14 3.82
C LEU A 130 -1.50 -1.75 3.68
N ALA A 131 -0.60 -2.71 3.87
CA ALA A 131 0.77 -2.59 3.38
C ALA A 131 0.74 -2.73 1.85
N VAL A 132 1.25 -1.73 1.13
CA VAL A 132 1.19 -1.69 -0.34
C VAL A 132 2.55 -1.29 -0.90
N THR A 133 3.02 -2.03 -1.89
CA THR A 133 4.22 -1.67 -2.66
C THR A 133 3.91 -1.74 -4.15
N SER A 134 4.66 -1.00 -4.99
CA SER A 134 4.46 -1.04 -6.44
C SER A 134 4.48 -2.47 -6.99
N ALA A 135 3.58 -2.79 -7.91
CA ALA A 135 3.51 -4.08 -8.59
C ALA A 135 4.60 -4.15 -9.66
N ASN A 136 5.75 -4.70 -9.30
CA ASN A 136 6.90 -4.99 -10.16
C ASN A 136 7.89 -5.87 -9.40
N GLU A 137 8.80 -6.54 -10.07
CA GLU A 137 10.02 -7.06 -9.42
C GLU A 137 10.92 -5.90 -8.95
N HIS A 138 11.75 -6.16 -7.96
CA HIS A 138 12.66 -5.13 -7.44
C HIS A 138 13.64 -4.69 -8.53
N GLY A 139 13.67 -3.39 -8.82
CA GLY A 139 14.50 -2.80 -9.87
C GLY A 139 13.83 -2.66 -11.24
N GLU A 140 12.70 -3.34 -11.48
CA GLU A 140 11.93 -3.21 -12.71
C GLU A 140 10.96 -2.01 -12.66
N PRO A 141 10.52 -1.50 -13.83
CA PRO A 141 9.48 -0.47 -13.88
C PRO A 141 8.18 -0.93 -13.22
N PRO A 142 7.43 -0.05 -12.51
CA PRO A 142 6.15 -0.40 -11.93
C PRO A 142 5.09 -0.65 -13.00
N CYS A 143 4.19 -1.61 -12.74
CA CYS A 143 3.07 -1.91 -13.62
C CYS A 143 2.08 -0.74 -13.67
N THR A 144 1.67 -0.37 -14.87
CA THR A 144 0.71 0.72 -15.13
C THR A 144 -0.58 0.23 -15.79
N SER A 145 -0.60 -1.02 -16.24
CA SER A 145 -1.75 -1.66 -16.88
C SER A 145 -1.97 -3.07 -16.34
N PRO A 146 -3.18 -3.64 -16.51
CA PRO A 146 -3.43 -5.05 -16.24
C PRO A 146 -2.47 -5.98 -16.99
N ASP A 147 -2.17 -5.69 -18.25
CA ASP A 147 -1.23 -6.48 -19.07
C ASP A 147 0.20 -6.48 -18.49
N ASP A 148 0.64 -5.36 -17.89
CA ASP A 148 1.93 -5.32 -17.20
C ASP A 148 1.91 -6.25 -15.98
N VAL A 149 0.79 -6.24 -15.23
CA VAL A 149 0.61 -7.11 -14.06
C VAL A 149 0.65 -8.58 -14.46
N HIS A 150 -0.06 -8.96 -15.53
CA HIS A 150 -0.01 -10.32 -16.05
C HIS A 150 1.40 -10.74 -16.42
N ARG A 151 2.12 -9.90 -17.18
CA ARG A 151 3.53 -10.20 -17.54
C ARG A 151 4.44 -10.39 -16.32
N ALA A 152 4.21 -9.62 -15.25
CA ALA A 152 5.05 -9.65 -14.06
C ALA A 152 4.70 -10.78 -13.07
N PHE A 153 3.42 -11.19 -13.02
CA PHE A 153 2.92 -12.04 -11.94
C PHE A 153 2.20 -13.32 -12.38
N ASP A 154 2.01 -13.56 -13.69
CA ASP A 154 1.42 -14.83 -14.14
C ASP A 154 2.29 -16.02 -13.73
N GLY A 155 1.62 -17.05 -13.19
CA GLY A 155 2.28 -18.23 -12.66
C GLY A 155 2.90 -18.08 -11.27
N ARG A 156 2.64 -16.96 -10.57
CA ARG A 156 3.08 -16.76 -9.18
C ARG A 156 1.95 -17.07 -8.21
N ASP A 157 2.10 -18.17 -7.50
CA ASP A 157 1.10 -18.65 -6.54
C ASP A 157 0.94 -17.73 -5.31
N GLU A 158 1.93 -16.85 -5.06
CA GLU A 158 1.90 -15.92 -3.94
C GLU A 158 0.87 -14.79 -4.12
N VAL A 159 0.47 -14.50 -5.38
CA VAL A 159 -0.52 -13.47 -5.72
C VAL A 159 -1.85 -14.14 -6.07
N ALA A 160 -2.87 -13.93 -5.24
CA ALA A 160 -4.18 -14.57 -5.42
C ALA A 160 -4.92 -14.01 -6.64
N GLY A 161 -4.82 -12.70 -6.88
CA GLY A 161 -5.54 -12.10 -7.99
C GLY A 161 -5.17 -10.64 -8.27
N LEU A 162 -5.78 -10.13 -9.34
CA LEU A 162 -5.69 -8.76 -9.82
C LEU A 162 -7.06 -8.08 -9.76
N TRP A 163 -7.13 -6.96 -9.04
CA TRP A 163 -8.27 -6.04 -9.09
C TRP A 163 -8.06 -5.05 -10.22
N ILE A 164 -8.87 -5.14 -11.28
CA ILE A 164 -8.66 -4.42 -12.54
C ILE A 164 -9.22 -2.99 -12.41
N GLY A 165 -8.36 -1.97 -12.57
CA GLY A 165 -8.72 -0.55 -12.49
C GLY A 165 -8.34 0.29 -13.71
N GLY A 166 -8.00 -0.33 -14.85
CA GLY A 166 -7.58 0.37 -16.07
C GLY A 166 -6.13 0.90 -16.01
N LEU A 167 -5.80 1.81 -16.90
CA LEU A 167 -4.45 2.40 -17.01
C LEU A 167 -4.16 3.36 -15.85
N ARG A 168 -2.91 3.38 -15.39
CA ARG A 168 -2.37 4.28 -14.38
C ARG A 168 -1.40 5.28 -15.00
N ASN A 169 -1.20 6.44 -14.34
CA ASN A 169 -0.36 7.51 -14.87
C ASN A 169 1.16 7.21 -14.86
N GLY A 170 1.59 6.19 -14.10
CA GLY A 170 2.98 5.73 -14.03
C GLY A 170 3.88 6.55 -13.12
N VAL A 171 3.39 7.62 -12.49
CA VAL A 171 4.18 8.47 -11.60
C VAL A 171 4.03 7.95 -10.17
N VAL A 172 5.08 7.35 -9.62
CA VAL A 172 5.08 6.84 -8.24
C VAL A 172 4.96 7.97 -7.22
N SER A 173 4.46 7.65 -6.01
CA SER A 173 4.33 8.65 -4.94
C SER A 173 5.68 9.20 -4.48
N THR A 174 5.68 10.49 -4.14
CA THR A 174 6.83 11.13 -3.47
C THR A 174 6.86 10.75 -2.01
N VAL A 175 8.00 10.24 -1.54
CA VAL A 175 8.20 9.89 -0.12
C VAL A 175 8.89 11.06 0.57
N VAL A 176 8.28 11.59 1.63
CA VAL A 176 8.80 12.74 2.38
C VAL A 176 8.92 12.41 3.87
N ARG A 177 10.12 12.60 4.41
CA ARG A 177 10.37 12.67 5.84
C ARG A 177 10.46 14.14 6.23
N LEU A 178 9.55 14.57 7.07
CA LEU A 178 9.60 15.94 7.60
C LEU A 178 10.64 15.96 8.72
N GLY A 179 11.70 16.78 8.56
CA GLY A 179 12.70 16.95 9.60
C GLY A 179 12.10 17.65 10.83
N ASP A 180 12.65 17.31 12.00
CA ASP A 180 12.39 18.03 13.25
C ASP A 180 12.94 19.44 13.11
N GLN A 181 12.07 20.39 12.74
CA GLN A 181 12.33 21.80 13.03
C GLN A 181 11.48 22.15 14.25
N SER A 182 12.15 22.29 15.37
CA SER A 182 11.67 22.95 16.57
C SER A 182 11.22 24.39 16.28
#